data_d4416b6751b8edb62d6a2b26f8c9bd51
#
_entry.id   d4416b6751b8edb62d6a2b26f8c9bd51
#
_cell.length_a   1.000
_cell.length_b   1.000
_cell.length_c   1.000
_cell.angle_alpha   90.00
_cell.angle_beta   90.00
_cell.angle_gamma   90.00
#
_symmetry.space_group_name_H-M   'P 1'
#
loop_
_entity.id
_entity.type
_entity.pdbx_description
1 polymer ?
#
loop_
_entity_poly.entity_id
_entity_poly.type
_entity_poly.pdbx_seq_one_letter_code
_entity_poly.pdbx_strand_id
1 'polypeptide(L)' 'MKKGTRYIQGEKRKAYDYAMHIYAEHPDLSCRALQALLENQGYTVDHTTVYRWMRKA' A
#
# COMPACT_ATOMS: atom_id res chain seq x y z
N MET A 1 -4.75 -16.05 -17.48
CA MET A 1 -5.14 -15.77 -17.24
C MET A 1 -5.38 -15.13 -16.12
N LYS A 2 -5.97 -15.00 -15.82
CA LYS A 2 -6.33 -14.44 -14.80
C LYS A 2 -5.65 -14.75 -13.63
N LYS A 3 -4.89 -15.67 -13.59
CA LYS A 3 -4.20 -16.02 -12.46
C LYS A 3 -3.33 -14.89 -12.06
N GLY A 4 -2.76 -14.16 -12.87
CA GLY A 4 -1.93 -13.03 -12.53
C GLY A 4 -2.70 -12.00 -11.74
N THR A 5 -3.94 -11.83 -12.10
CA THR A 5 -4.77 -10.85 -11.45
C THR A 5 -5.03 -11.21 -10.00
N ARG A 6 -5.33 -12.51 -9.77
CA ARG A 6 -5.54 -12.93 -8.43
C ARG A 6 -4.32 -12.77 -7.60
N TYR A 7 -3.19 -13.08 -8.12
CA TYR A 7 -1.95 -12.97 -7.41
C TYR A 7 -1.70 -11.51 -7.01
N ILE A 8 -1.96 -10.59 -7.92
CA ILE A 8 -1.77 -9.18 -7.65
C ILE A 8 -2.70 -8.72 -6.55
N GLN A 9 -3.89 -9.24 -6.51
CA GLN A 9 -4.82 -8.85 -5.47
C GLN A 9 -4.35 -9.31 -4.10
N GLY A 10 -3.78 -10.50 -4.01
CA GLY A 10 -3.26 -10.99 -2.75
C GLY A 10 -2.12 -10.13 -2.25
N GLU A 11 -1.23 -9.75 -3.16
CA GLU A 11 -0.12 -8.90 -2.79
C GLU A 11 -0.60 -7.53 -2.38
N LYS A 12 -1.58 -7.01 -3.09
CA LYS A 12 -2.10 -5.71 -2.80
C LYS A 12 -2.76 -5.68 -1.44
N ARG A 13 -3.41 -6.75 -1.05
CA ARG A 13 -4.04 -6.80 0.24
C ARG A 13 -3.04 -6.74 1.36
N LYS A 14 -1.93 -7.46 1.22
CA LYS A 14 -0.88 -7.41 2.22
C LYS A 14 -0.28 -6.02 2.29
N ALA A 15 -0.08 -5.40 1.14
CA ALA A 15 0.45 -4.06 1.09
C ALA A 15 -0.50 -3.08 1.78
N TYR A 16 -1.78 -3.25 1.55
CA TYR A 16 -2.79 -2.39 2.17
C TYR A 16 -2.76 -2.54 3.69
N ASP A 17 -2.73 -3.77 4.18
CA ASP A 17 -2.71 -4.00 5.61
C ASP A 17 -1.48 -3.37 6.25
N TYR A 18 -0.33 -3.53 5.61
CA TYR A 18 0.90 -2.96 6.10
C TYR A 18 0.82 -1.44 6.10
N ALA A 19 0.32 -0.87 5.00
CA ALA A 19 0.22 0.58 4.88
C ALA A 19 -0.71 1.16 5.92
N MET A 20 -1.83 0.52 6.15
CA MET A 20 -2.78 1.02 7.13
C MET A 20 -2.23 0.94 8.55
N HIS A 21 -1.47 -0.11 8.82
CA HIS A 21 -0.84 -0.26 10.12
C HIS A 21 0.15 0.89 10.36
N ILE A 22 0.97 1.18 9.38
CA ILE A 22 1.95 2.25 9.49
C ILE A 22 1.27 3.60 9.60
N TYR A 23 0.25 3.81 8.78
CA TYR A 23 -0.45 5.08 8.77
C TYR A 23 -1.17 5.33 10.09
N ALA A 24 -1.67 4.28 10.71
CA ALA A 24 -2.35 4.42 12.00
C ALA A 24 -1.39 4.91 13.07
N GLU A 25 -0.13 4.49 12.99
CA GLU A 25 0.87 4.91 13.95
C GLU A 25 1.50 6.25 13.58
N HIS A 26 1.51 6.58 12.31
CA HIS A 26 2.12 7.81 11.84
C HIS A 26 1.19 8.52 10.85
N PRO A 27 0.12 9.09 11.36
CA PRO A 27 -0.89 9.69 10.47
C PRO A 27 -0.40 10.91 9.71
N ASP A 28 0.76 11.44 10.07
CA ASP A 28 1.32 12.60 9.39
C ASP A 28 2.21 12.22 8.21
N LEU A 29 2.35 10.94 7.92
CA LEU A 29 3.15 10.53 6.78
C LEU A 29 2.50 10.95 5.46
N SER A 30 3.34 11.37 4.53
CA SER A 30 2.84 11.69 3.20
C SER A 30 2.67 10.40 2.41
N CYS A 31 1.92 10.46 1.32
CA CYS A 31 1.74 9.26 0.51
C CYS A 31 3.05 8.81 -0.12
N ARG A 32 3.95 9.73 -0.42
CA ARG A 32 5.25 9.35 -0.97
C ARG A 32 6.09 8.62 0.05
N ALA A 33 6.06 9.09 1.30
CA ALA A 33 6.80 8.42 2.36
C ALA A 33 6.25 7.03 2.60
N LEU A 34 4.93 6.89 2.58
CA LEU A 34 4.32 5.59 2.77
C LEU A 34 4.64 4.65 1.60
N GLN A 35 4.64 5.21 0.38
CA GLN A 35 5.01 4.41 -0.77
C GLN A 35 6.44 3.89 -0.66
N ALA A 36 7.36 4.73 -0.20
CA ALA A 36 8.74 4.32 -0.04
C ALA A 36 8.87 3.20 0.99
N LEU A 37 8.12 3.27 2.06
CA LEU A 37 8.13 2.22 3.06
C LEU A 37 7.61 0.91 2.49
N LEU A 38 6.57 1.00 1.67
CA LEU A 38 6.03 -0.19 1.02
C LEU A 38 7.05 -0.81 0.09
N GLU A 39 7.75 0.01 -0.67
CA GLU A 39 8.77 -0.50 -1.59
C GLU A 39 9.90 -1.17 -0.83
N ASN A 40 10.24 -0.64 0.33
CA ASN A 40 11.26 -1.24 1.17
C ASN A 40 10.86 -2.65 1.60
N GLN A 41 9.57 -2.89 1.74
CA GLN A 41 9.09 -4.20 2.14
C GLN A 41 8.84 -5.11 0.95
N GLY A 42 9.14 -4.63 -0.25
CA GLY A 42 8.97 -5.44 -1.44
C GLY A 42 7.62 -5.30 -2.11
N TYR A 43 6.81 -4.35 -1.67
CA TYR A 43 5.50 -4.14 -2.29
C TYR A 43 5.60 -3.02 -3.31
N THR A 44 5.28 -3.33 -4.54
CA THR A 44 5.31 -2.34 -5.60
C THR A 44 3.91 -1.77 -5.78
N VAL A 45 3.68 -0.60 -5.22
CA VAL A 45 2.37 0.02 -5.24
C VAL A 45 2.49 1.44 -5.76
N ASP A 46 1.57 1.82 -6.63
CA ASP A 46 1.54 3.13 -7.22
C ASP A 46 1.17 4.18 -6.16
N HIS A 47 1.73 5.38 -6.27
CA HIS A 47 1.43 6.41 -5.26
C HIS A 47 -0.05 6.81 -5.30
N THR A 48 -0.68 6.70 -6.46
CA THR A 48 -2.10 6.99 -6.56
C THR A 48 -2.91 6.02 -5.72
N THR A 49 -2.52 4.76 -5.74
CA THR A 49 -3.20 3.74 -4.94
C THR A 49 -3.01 4.02 -3.46
N VAL A 50 -1.78 4.38 -3.08
CA VAL A 50 -1.48 4.70 -1.68
C VAL A 50 -2.32 5.90 -1.24
N TYR A 51 -2.42 6.90 -2.10
CA TYR A 51 -3.19 8.09 -1.80
C TYR A 51 -4.66 7.73 -1.55
N ARG A 52 -5.20 6.85 -2.36
CA ARG A 52 -6.59 6.42 -2.19
C ARG A 52 -6.78 5.70 -0.87
N TRP A 53 -5.83 4.87 -0.51
CA TRP A 53 -5.92 4.16 0.76
C TRP A 53 -5.93 5.14 1.93
N MET A 54 -5.07 6.15 1.86
CA MET A 54 -4.98 7.12 2.93
C MET A 54 -6.27 7.94 3.04
N ARG A 55 -6.89 8.22 1.93
CA ARG A 55 -8.13 8.97 1.94
C ARG A 55 -9.26 8.17 2.54
N LYS A 56 -9.21 6.87 2.40
CA LYS A 56 -10.26 6.04 2.95
C LYS A 56 -10.07 5.78 4.44
N ALA A 57 -8.88 5.93 4.92
CA ALA A 57 -8.56 5.63 6.32
C ALA A 57 -9.13 6.68 7.32
#